data_ec5acf4789880ac1dcb3b22c2e18266d
#
_entry.id   ec5acf4789880ac1dcb3b22c2e18266d
#
_cell.length_a   1.000
_cell.length_b   1.000
_cell.length_c   1.000
_cell.angle_alpha   90.00
_cell.angle_beta   90.00
_cell.angle_gamma   90.00
#
_symmetry.space_group_name_H-M   'P 1'
#
loop_
_entity.id
_entity.type
_entity.pdbx_description
1 polymer ?
#
loop_
_entity_poly.entity_id
_entity_poly.type
_entity_poly.pdbx_seq_one_letter_code
_entity_poly.pdbx_strand_id
1 'polypeptide(L)'
;MYLKNAAHLKNGAVVVMGCSTSEVAGGHIGHNSVPELGDALAKTMIDTCRELDLQPVFQCCEHLNRALVMEQKTLDQLRLVQVNVMPVPKAGGSVGAAAYKRFDEPAVAVAIQADAAIDVGDTLVGMHLRPVAVPLRMGEGETKVGEAHVVMAYSRLPFIGGSRAQYPET
;
A
#
# COMPACT_ATOMS: atom_id res chain seq x y z
N MET A 1 7.56 9.03 6.64
CA MET A 1 8.26 10.27 6.25
C MET A 1 9.27 10.08 5.12
N TYR A 2 10.17 9.08 5.18
CA TYR A 2 11.18 8.86 4.14
C TYR A 2 10.57 8.74 2.72
N LEU A 3 9.60 7.84 2.52
CA LEU A 3 8.93 7.64 1.23
C LEU A 3 8.30 8.93 0.69
N LYS A 4 7.60 9.71 1.53
CA LYS A 4 6.98 10.98 1.10
C LYS A 4 8.01 11.95 0.54
N ASN A 5 9.14 12.09 1.22
CA ASN A 5 10.20 13.05 0.83
C ASN A 5 10.96 12.57 -0.40
N ALA A 6 11.41 11.32 -0.41
CA ALA A 6 12.22 10.76 -1.50
C ALA A 6 11.44 10.58 -2.81
N ALA A 7 10.13 10.35 -2.72
CA ALA A 7 9.23 10.22 -3.88
C ALA A 7 8.49 11.54 -4.20
N HIS A 8 8.77 12.64 -3.49
CA HIS A 8 8.09 13.94 -3.65
C HIS A 8 6.56 13.82 -3.65
N LEU A 9 5.99 12.97 -2.77
CA LEU A 9 4.55 12.76 -2.72
C LEU A 9 3.81 14.03 -2.30
N LYS A 10 2.84 14.42 -3.08
CA LYS A 10 1.97 15.56 -2.78
C LYS A 10 0.96 15.19 -1.69
N ASN A 11 0.40 16.21 -1.05
CA ASN A 11 -0.73 16.03 -0.14
C ASN A 11 -1.89 15.35 -0.88
N GLY A 12 -2.57 14.43 -0.21
CA GLY A 12 -3.61 13.61 -0.80
C GLY A 12 -3.11 12.45 -1.67
N ALA A 13 -1.79 12.25 -1.82
CA ALA A 13 -1.26 11.12 -2.58
C ALA A 13 -1.63 9.77 -1.92
N VAL A 14 -1.89 8.79 -2.76
CA VAL A 14 -2.32 7.45 -2.34
C VAL A 14 -1.13 6.54 -2.14
N VAL A 15 -1.04 5.94 -0.95
CA VAL A 15 0.01 4.98 -0.59
C VAL A 15 -0.62 3.63 -0.30
N VAL A 16 -0.29 2.62 -1.11
CA VAL A 16 -0.78 1.26 -0.89
C VAL A 16 0.22 0.45 -0.07
N MET A 17 -0.27 -0.27 0.93
CA MET A 17 0.50 -1.19 1.76
C MET A 17 0.08 -2.63 1.51
N GLY A 18 1.03 -3.49 1.17
CA GLY A 18 0.92 -4.93 1.26
C GLY A 18 1.74 -5.42 2.45
N CYS A 19 1.21 -6.35 3.24
CA CYS A 19 1.94 -6.83 4.41
C CYS A 19 1.58 -8.27 4.75
N SER A 20 2.63 -9.07 4.98
CA SER A 20 2.54 -10.41 5.55
C SER A 20 2.94 -10.38 7.03
N THR A 21 1.96 -10.48 7.94
CA THR A 21 2.24 -10.57 9.37
C THR A 21 2.97 -11.86 9.75
N SER A 22 2.84 -12.91 8.95
CA SER A 22 3.60 -14.15 9.12
C SER A 22 5.10 -13.92 8.90
N GLU A 23 5.47 -13.22 7.82
CA GLU A 23 6.86 -12.88 7.52
C GLU A 23 7.44 -11.94 8.57
N VAL A 24 6.65 -10.96 9.04
CA VAL A 24 7.07 -10.04 10.13
C VAL A 24 7.40 -10.82 11.41
N ALA A 25 6.66 -11.88 11.70
CA ALA A 25 6.88 -12.76 12.85
C ALA A 25 7.96 -13.86 12.63
N GLY A 26 8.63 -13.87 11.48
CA GLY A 26 9.66 -14.87 11.14
C GLY A 26 9.11 -16.21 10.64
N GLY A 27 7.84 -16.26 10.25
CA GLY A 27 7.21 -17.43 9.62
C GLY A 27 7.11 -17.27 8.10
N HIS A 28 6.50 -18.27 7.44
CA HIS A 28 6.21 -18.18 6.01
C HIS A 28 4.86 -17.51 5.75
N ILE A 29 4.78 -16.76 4.66
CA ILE A 29 3.58 -16.05 4.22
C ILE A 29 2.34 -16.97 4.23
N GLY A 30 1.25 -16.50 4.84
CA GLY A 30 -0.03 -17.22 4.89
C GLY A 30 -0.15 -18.34 5.93
N HIS A 31 0.90 -18.68 6.68
CA HIS A 31 0.87 -19.83 7.60
C HIS A 31 0.54 -19.46 9.05
N ASN A 32 1.01 -18.34 9.56
CA ASN A 32 0.83 -17.92 10.95
C ASN A 32 0.45 -16.43 11.03
N SER A 33 -0.76 -16.11 10.58
CA SER A 33 -1.27 -14.75 10.68
C SER A 33 -1.42 -14.32 12.15
N VAL A 34 -0.85 -13.16 12.49
CA VAL A 34 -0.88 -12.58 13.84
C VAL A 34 -1.83 -11.37 13.84
N PRO A 35 -3.07 -11.50 14.31
CA PRO A 35 -4.06 -10.43 14.25
C PRO A 35 -3.65 -9.16 14.99
N GLU A 36 -3.02 -9.28 16.17
CA GLU A 36 -2.58 -8.15 16.98
C GLU A 36 -1.50 -7.33 16.26
N LEU A 37 -0.59 -8.03 15.56
CA LEU A 37 0.44 -7.39 14.75
C LEU A 37 -0.19 -6.69 13.54
N GLY A 38 -1.18 -7.33 12.90
CA GLY A 38 -1.95 -6.74 11.82
C GLY A 38 -2.66 -5.45 12.24
N ASP A 39 -3.22 -5.45 13.43
CA ASP A 39 -3.90 -4.28 14.01
C ASP A 39 -2.92 -3.13 14.30
N ALA A 40 -1.76 -3.41 14.90
CA ALA A 40 -0.73 -2.43 15.18
C ALA A 40 -0.16 -1.81 13.89
N LEU A 41 0.10 -2.62 12.86
CA LEU A 41 0.61 -2.15 11.57
C LEU A 41 -0.42 -1.31 10.83
N ALA A 42 -1.68 -1.74 10.78
CA ALA A 42 -2.76 -0.97 10.17
C ALA A 42 -2.93 0.39 10.86
N LYS A 43 -2.97 0.41 12.21
CA LYS A 43 -3.04 1.63 12.99
C LYS A 43 -1.89 2.59 12.67
N THR A 44 -0.66 2.09 12.73
CA THR A 44 0.54 2.90 12.48
C THR A 44 0.52 3.52 11.08
N MET A 45 0.16 2.73 10.06
CA MET A 45 0.07 3.23 8.69
C MET A 45 -1.01 4.29 8.53
N ILE A 46 -2.21 4.06 9.10
CA ILE A 46 -3.33 5.02 9.04
C ILE A 46 -2.95 6.34 9.72
N ASP A 47 -2.43 6.27 10.95
CA ASP A 47 -2.06 7.45 11.72
C ASP A 47 -0.94 8.24 11.01
N THR A 48 0.12 7.56 10.55
CA THR A 48 1.21 8.19 9.81
C THR A 48 0.74 8.84 8.51
N CYS A 49 -0.12 8.18 7.75
CA CYS A 49 -0.68 8.77 6.53
C CYS A 49 -1.54 10.00 6.85
N ARG A 50 -2.34 9.96 7.91
CA ARG A 50 -3.15 11.09 8.36
C ARG A 50 -2.27 12.29 8.76
N GLU A 51 -1.20 12.07 9.53
CA GLU A 51 -0.22 13.11 9.90
C GLU A 51 0.51 13.71 8.68
N LEU A 52 0.75 12.91 7.67
CA LEU A 52 1.45 13.31 6.44
C LEU A 52 0.51 13.79 5.32
N ASP A 53 -0.79 13.91 5.58
CA ASP A 53 -1.81 14.23 4.59
C ASP A 53 -1.71 13.31 3.34
N LEU A 54 -1.65 12.00 3.59
CA LEU A 54 -1.65 10.93 2.58
C LEU A 54 -2.89 10.04 2.75
N GLN A 55 -3.25 9.31 1.72
CA GLN A 55 -4.38 8.39 1.73
C GLN A 55 -3.88 6.94 1.82
N PRO A 56 -4.06 6.26 2.96
CA PRO A 56 -3.66 4.86 3.12
C PRO A 56 -4.63 3.92 2.44
N VAL A 57 -4.08 2.92 1.74
CA VAL A 57 -4.81 1.83 1.12
C VAL A 57 -4.12 0.52 1.47
N PHE A 58 -4.88 -0.54 1.70
CA PHE A 58 -4.34 -1.82 2.12
C PHE A 58 -4.71 -2.94 1.14
N GLN A 59 -3.69 -3.65 0.66
CA GLN A 59 -3.87 -4.79 -0.21
C GLN A 59 -4.36 -6.00 0.58
N CYS A 60 -5.41 -6.64 0.10
CA CYS A 60 -5.83 -7.96 0.54
C CYS A 60 -5.01 -9.07 -0.14
N CYS A 61 -5.09 -10.28 0.40
CA CYS A 61 -4.48 -11.46 -0.21
C CYS A 61 -5.24 -11.94 -1.46
N GLU A 62 -4.69 -12.95 -2.13
CA GLU A 62 -5.25 -13.55 -3.34
C GLU A 62 -6.65 -14.16 -3.13
N HIS A 63 -7.01 -14.57 -1.91
CA HIS A 63 -8.36 -15.07 -1.59
C HIS A 63 -9.46 -14.01 -1.81
N LEU A 64 -9.11 -12.74 -1.79
CA LEU A 64 -9.96 -11.63 -2.21
C LEU A 64 -9.44 -10.96 -3.51
N ASN A 65 -8.79 -11.73 -4.37
CA ASN A 65 -8.26 -11.25 -5.66
C ASN A 65 -7.39 -9.99 -5.52
N ARG A 66 -6.69 -9.83 -4.41
CA ARG A 66 -5.87 -8.66 -4.08
C ARG A 66 -6.64 -7.33 -4.12
N ALA A 67 -7.92 -7.39 -3.76
CA ALA A 67 -8.76 -6.20 -3.58
C ALA A 67 -8.17 -5.27 -2.51
N LEU A 68 -8.63 -4.03 -2.49
CA LEU A 68 -7.97 -2.93 -1.77
C LEU A 68 -8.94 -2.27 -0.81
N VAL A 69 -8.55 -2.23 0.46
CA VAL A 69 -9.31 -1.59 1.54
C VAL A 69 -8.88 -0.14 1.68
N MET A 70 -9.84 0.77 1.75
CA MET A 70 -9.63 2.20 1.88
C MET A 70 -10.83 2.88 2.52
N GLU A 71 -10.73 4.19 2.79
CA GLU A 71 -11.89 5.00 3.12
C GLU A 71 -12.80 5.21 1.91
N GLN A 72 -14.11 5.24 2.11
CA GLN A 72 -15.09 5.51 1.05
C GLN A 72 -14.77 6.78 0.27
N LYS A 73 -14.37 7.86 0.97
CA LYS A 73 -13.97 9.13 0.34
C LYS A 73 -12.82 8.96 -0.68
N THR A 74 -11.87 8.07 -0.40
CA THR A 74 -10.75 7.78 -1.32
C THR A 74 -11.26 7.06 -2.55
N LEU A 75 -12.13 6.06 -2.36
CA LEU A 75 -12.78 5.31 -3.43
C LEU A 75 -13.57 6.25 -4.36
N ASP A 76 -14.39 7.14 -3.79
CA ASP A 76 -15.23 8.08 -4.53
C ASP A 76 -14.39 9.12 -5.27
N GLN A 77 -13.38 9.68 -4.62
CA GLN A 77 -12.45 10.65 -5.21
C GLN A 77 -11.75 10.08 -6.44
N LEU A 78 -11.33 8.82 -6.37
CA LEU A 78 -10.63 8.13 -7.45
C LEU A 78 -11.59 7.41 -8.43
N ARG A 79 -12.89 7.43 -8.16
CA ARG A 79 -13.94 6.79 -8.98
C ARG A 79 -13.64 5.32 -9.24
N LEU A 80 -13.28 4.60 -8.18
CA LEU A 80 -12.93 3.18 -8.27
C LEU A 80 -14.18 2.30 -8.29
N VAL A 81 -14.01 1.08 -8.80
CA VAL A 81 -15.06 0.07 -8.78
C VAL A 81 -15.12 -0.59 -7.41
N GLN A 82 -16.17 -0.32 -6.67
CA GLN A 82 -16.42 -0.90 -5.36
C GLN A 82 -16.90 -2.35 -5.45
N VAL A 83 -16.47 -3.18 -4.50
CA VAL A 83 -16.94 -4.56 -4.32
C VAL A 83 -17.53 -4.73 -2.93
N ASN A 84 -18.57 -5.59 -2.85
CA ASN A 84 -19.24 -5.89 -1.59
C ASN A 84 -18.58 -7.10 -0.91
N VAL A 85 -17.47 -6.83 -0.19
CA VAL A 85 -16.77 -7.85 0.58
C VAL A 85 -16.18 -7.23 1.84
N MET A 86 -16.16 -7.98 2.92
CA MET A 86 -15.49 -7.62 4.17
C MET A 86 -14.28 -8.52 4.38
N PRO A 87 -13.07 -7.98 4.41
CA PRO A 87 -11.88 -8.78 4.65
C PRO A 87 -11.84 -9.33 6.09
N VAL A 88 -11.38 -10.57 6.19
CA VAL A 88 -11.14 -11.26 7.46
C VAL A 88 -9.71 -11.83 7.47
N PRO A 89 -9.12 -12.16 8.62
CA PRO A 89 -7.73 -12.63 8.68
C PRO A 89 -7.41 -13.80 7.75
N LYS A 90 -8.37 -14.73 7.54
CA LYS A 90 -8.21 -15.90 6.64
C LYS A 90 -8.55 -15.62 5.18
N ALA A 91 -9.15 -14.46 4.88
CA ALA A 91 -9.49 -14.03 3.52
C ALA A 91 -9.38 -12.50 3.46
N GLY A 92 -8.26 -11.98 3.01
CA GLY A 92 -7.89 -10.57 3.00
C GLY A 92 -6.63 -10.24 3.80
N GLY A 93 -6.28 -11.11 4.76
CA GLY A 93 -5.11 -10.94 5.63
C GLY A 93 -5.38 -10.07 6.86
N SER A 94 -4.52 -10.21 7.88
CA SER A 94 -4.71 -9.53 9.17
C SER A 94 -4.68 -8.01 9.06
N VAL A 95 -3.78 -7.46 8.24
CA VAL A 95 -3.64 -6.00 8.09
C VAL A 95 -4.83 -5.40 7.34
N GLY A 96 -5.28 -6.03 6.24
CA GLY A 96 -6.47 -5.60 5.50
C GLY A 96 -7.75 -5.68 6.35
N ALA A 97 -7.91 -6.78 7.12
CA ALA A 97 -9.04 -6.93 8.03
C ALA A 97 -9.03 -5.91 9.18
N ALA A 98 -7.86 -5.58 9.71
CA ALA A 98 -7.71 -4.57 10.74
C ALA A 98 -7.98 -3.15 10.20
N ALA A 99 -7.46 -2.83 9.02
CA ALA A 99 -7.70 -1.55 8.37
C ALA A 99 -9.18 -1.33 8.11
N TYR A 100 -9.89 -2.34 7.61
CA TYR A 100 -11.34 -2.27 7.39
C TYR A 100 -12.13 -1.90 8.66
N LYS A 101 -11.71 -2.41 9.82
CA LYS A 101 -12.36 -2.11 11.11
C LYS A 101 -11.99 -0.74 11.68
N ARG A 102 -10.85 -0.17 11.23
CA ARG A 102 -10.32 1.10 11.75
C ARG A 102 -10.72 2.31 10.93
N PHE A 103 -11.10 2.13 9.69
CA PHE A 103 -11.65 3.19 8.87
C PHE A 103 -13.04 3.58 9.35
N ASP A 104 -13.36 4.86 9.24
CA ASP A 104 -14.67 5.39 9.64
C ASP A 104 -15.77 4.92 8.68
N GLU A 105 -15.48 4.98 7.38
CA GLU A 105 -16.34 4.50 6.29
C GLU A 105 -15.53 3.57 5.38
N PRO A 106 -15.33 2.29 5.76
CA PRO A 106 -14.51 1.37 5.01
C PRO A 106 -15.15 0.96 3.68
N ALA A 107 -14.36 0.97 2.63
CA ALA A 107 -14.72 0.50 1.31
C ALA A 107 -13.67 -0.46 0.76
N VAL A 108 -14.07 -1.31 -0.18
CA VAL A 108 -13.17 -2.22 -0.88
C VAL A 108 -13.29 -2.03 -2.38
N ALA A 109 -12.16 -1.82 -3.05
CA ALA A 109 -12.09 -1.66 -4.50
C ALA A 109 -11.45 -2.86 -5.18
N VAL A 110 -11.82 -3.10 -6.45
CA VAL A 110 -11.22 -4.16 -7.29
C VAL A 110 -9.75 -3.88 -7.58
N ALA A 111 -9.42 -2.64 -7.92
CA ALA A 111 -8.09 -2.24 -8.38
C ALA A 111 -7.86 -0.76 -8.08
N ILE A 112 -6.58 -0.36 -8.09
CA ILE A 112 -6.16 1.03 -7.93
C ILE A 112 -4.92 1.31 -8.78
N GLN A 113 -4.65 2.59 -9.02
CA GLN A 113 -3.39 3.10 -9.55
C GLN A 113 -2.81 4.10 -8.54
N ALA A 114 -2.09 3.58 -7.56
CA ALA A 114 -1.54 4.36 -6.46
C ALA A 114 -0.29 5.17 -6.84
N ASP A 115 0.02 6.18 -6.02
CA ASP A 115 1.19 7.03 -6.18
C ASP A 115 2.46 6.39 -5.61
N ALA A 116 2.32 5.63 -4.54
CA ALA A 116 3.43 4.93 -3.89
C ALA A 116 2.96 3.63 -3.24
N ALA A 117 3.92 2.78 -2.91
CA ALA A 117 3.68 1.49 -2.29
C ALA A 117 4.72 1.16 -1.22
N ILE A 118 4.28 0.45 -0.19
CA ILE A 118 5.13 -0.16 0.84
C ILE A 118 4.79 -1.65 0.87
N ASP A 119 5.76 -2.49 0.55
CA ASP A 119 5.66 -3.94 0.62
C ASP A 119 6.42 -4.46 1.84
N VAL A 120 5.74 -5.18 2.70
CA VAL A 120 6.31 -5.79 3.90
C VAL A 120 6.12 -7.30 3.81
N GLY A 121 7.19 -8.03 3.49
CA GLY A 121 7.18 -9.48 3.34
C GLY A 121 6.82 -9.95 1.94
N ASP A 122 7.30 -9.24 0.93
CA ASP A 122 7.27 -9.61 -0.50
C ASP A 122 5.86 -9.98 -1.02
N THR A 123 4.88 -9.18 -0.67
CA THR A 123 3.46 -9.39 -0.99
C THR A 123 3.07 -8.97 -2.40
N LEU A 124 4.01 -8.48 -3.20
CA LEU A 124 3.83 -8.02 -4.58
C LEU A 124 2.88 -6.81 -4.71
N VAL A 125 2.98 -5.85 -3.79
CA VAL A 125 2.12 -4.66 -3.78
C VAL A 125 2.34 -3.74 -4.98
N GLY A 126 3.49 -3.81 -5.63
CA GLY A 126 3.86 -2.98 -6.78
C GLY A 126 2.92 -3.08 -7.97
N MET A 127 2.13 -4.16 -8.07
CA MET A 127 1.09 -4.32 -9.10
C MET A 127 0.00 -3.23 -9.04
N HIS A 128 -0.12 -2.53 -7.93
CA HIS A 128 -1.11 -1.48 -7.70
C HIS A 128 -0.61 -0.07 -8.01
N LEU A 129 0.65 0.08 -8.41
CA LEU A 129 1.20 1.36 -8.80
C LEU A 129 0.79 1.75 -10.23
N ARG A 130 0.56 3.06 -10.45
CA ARG A 130 0.46 3.55 -11.83
C ARG A 130 1.81 3.39 -12.54
N PRO A 131 1.82 3.09 -13.85
CA PRO A 131 3.06 3.16 -14.64
C PRO A 131 3.58 4.61 -14.71
N VAL A 132 4.87 4.83 -14.57
CA VAL A 132 5.99 3.90 -14.41
C VAL A 132 6.30 3.72 -12.92
N ALA A 133 6.26 2.48 -12.44
CA ALA A 133 6.67 2.15 -11.08
C ALA A 133 8.20 2.14 -10.94
N VAL A 134 8.73 2.81 -9.93
CA VAL A 134 10.16 2.93 -9.66
C VAL A 134 10.46 2.47 -8.24
N PRO A 135 11.38 1.52 -8.04
CA PRO A 135 11.78 1.11 -6.70
C PRO A 135 12.56 2.24 -6.02
N LEU A 136 12.18 2.54 -4.78
CA LEU A 136 12.93 3.46 -3.94
C LEU A 136 14.11 2.72 -3.30
N ARG A 137 15.31 3.17 -3.59
CA ARG A 137 16.52 2.61 -3.00
C ARG A 137 16.71 3.20 -1.60
N MET A 138 16.40 2.38 -0.61
CA MET A 138 16.79 2.67 0.78
C MET A 138 18.29 2.40 0.89
N GLY A 139 19.06 3.37 1.43
CA GLY A 139 20.49 3.20 1.66
C GLY A 139 20.79 2.07 2.65
N GLU A 140 21.98 2.06 3.24
CA GLU A 140 22.35 1.13 4.32
C GLU A 140 21.52 1.42 5.58
N GLY A 141 20.22 1.08 5.54
CA GLY A 141 19.28 1.30 6.64
C GLY A 141 18.39 0.08 6.86
N GLU A 142 17.47 0.21 7.77
CA GLU A 142 16.52 -0.87 8.08
C GLU A 142 15.62 -1.15 6.88
N THR A 143 15.89 -2.26 6.20
CA THR A 143 15.06 -2.80 5.11
C THR A 143 14.13 -3.89 5.63
N LYS A 144 13.83 -3.88 6.93
CA LYS A 144 13.00 -4.88 7.59
C LYS A 144 11.99 -4.25 8.54
N VAL A 145 10.87 -4.95 8.70
CA VAL A 145 9.91 -4.78 9.79
C VAL A 145 9.78 -6.15 10.47
N GLY A 146 10.27 -6.27 11.71
CA GLY A 146 10.51 -7.57 12.31
C GLY A 146 11.49 -8.36 11.44
N GLU A 147 11.12 -9.58 11.04
CA GLU A 147 11.93 -10.39 10.12
C GLU A 147 11.59 -10.16 8.63
N ALA A 148 10.47 -9.50 8.35
CA ALA A 148 10.02 -9.27 6.98
C ALA A 148 10.88 -8.24 6.24
N HIS A 149 11.24 -8.56 5.01
CA HIS A 149 11.86 -7.63 4.08
C HIS A 149 10.88 -6.51 3.70
N VAL A 150 11.38 -5.27 3.55
CA VAL A 150 10.60 -4.11 3.15
C VAL A 150 11.09 -3.55 1.82
N VAL A 151 10.17 -3.41 0.89
CA VAL A 151 10.39 -2.69 -0.37
C VAL A 151 9.46 -1.49 -0.44
N MET A 152 10.01 -0.34 -0.83
CA MET A 152 9.23 0.84 -1.15
C MET A 152 9.35 1.15 -2.63
N ALA A 153 8.28 1.66 -3.22
CA ALA A 153 8.24 2.07 -4.61
C ALA A 153 7.31 3.27 -4.79
N TYR A 154 7.47 3.99 -5.87
CA TYR A 154 6.61 5.11 -6.23
C TYR A 154 6.38 5.15 -7.74
N SER A 155 5.38 5.91 -8.15
CA SER A 155 5.06 6.15 -9.56
C SER A 155 5.65 7.47 -9.99
N ARG A 156 6.38 7.48 -11.10
CA ARG A 156 6.78 8.72 -11.77
C ARG A 156 6.01 8.90 -13.09
N LEU A 157 5.99 10.10 -13.60
CA LEU A 157 5.42 10.35 -14.92
C LEU A 157 6.26 9.64 -16.01
N PRO A 158 5.60 8.98 -16.96
CA PRO A 158 6.31 8.37 -18.08
C PRO A 158 6.85 9.44 -19.03
N PHE A 159 8.02 9.21 -19.58
CA PHE A 159 8.53 9.98 -20.70
C PHE A 159 7.90 9.46 -22.00
N ILE A 160 7.00 10.21 -22.59
CA ILE A 160 6.29 9.83 -23.82
C ILE A 160 6.67 10.81 -24.93
N GLY A 161 7.13 10.26 -26.04
CA GLY A 161 7.47 11.05 -27.22
C GLY A 161 8.69 10.48 -27.97
N GLY A 162 9.02 11.11 -29.09
CA GLY A 162 10.18 10.77 -29.91
C GLY A 162 11.32 11.80 -29.73
N SER A 163 12.27 11.80 -30.68
CA SER A 163 13.48 12.64 -30.66
C SER A 163 13.21 14.15 -30.63
N ARG A 164 11.98 14.58 -30.91
CA ARG A 164 11.58 15.98 -30.88
C ARG A 164 10.87 16.36 -29.57
N ALA A 165 10.60 15.41 -28.69
CA ALA A 165 9.94 15.69 -27.41
C ALA A 165 10.87 16.49 -26.50
N GLN A 166 10.27 17.41 -25.77
CA GLN A 166 10.94 18.19 -24.72
C GLN A 166 10.23 17.88 -23.40
N TYR A 167 10.99 17.82 -22.32
CA TYR A 167 10.49 17.48 -21.00
C TYR A 167 10.80 18.60 -20.02
N PRO A 168 9.89 18.95 -19.10
CA PRO A 168 10.18 19.91 -18.06
C PRO A 168 11.32 19.40 -17.17
N GLU A 169 12.11 20.29 -16.62
CA GLU A 169 13.08 19.97 -15.58
C GLU A 169 12.32 19.47 -14.34
N THR A 170 12.78 18.35 -13.75
CA THR A 170 12.18 17.69 -12.58
C THR A 170 12.89 18.09 -11.30
#